data_5e01292e41345f4682ec87f33e9f223c
#
_entry.id   5e01292e41345f4682ec87f33e9f223c
#
_cell.length_a   1.000
_cell.length_b   1.000
_cell.length_c   1.000
_cell.angle_alpha   90.00
_cell.angle_beta   90.00
_cell.angle_gamma   90.00
#
_symmetry.space_group_name_H-M   'P 1'
#
loop_
_entity.id
_entity.type
_entity.pdbx_description
1 polymer ?
#
loop_
_entity_poly.entity_id
_entity_poly.type
_entity_poly.pdbx_seq_one_letter_code
_entity_poly.pdbx_strand_id
1 'polypeptide(L)'
;MKKLVWLMVLMMCFTGCGNDAEPVFETVADEIVEVAAAEPAPMAVWLPDGAAEQTMADDSRCYSIGECELRLQTMDGGDIRATLQQLTGMEPDKLTVMEYERDGLQLYQTVWSASSEEGVTLGRCMVADDGDYHYCISLLSPETADGGEDFARICASLDLSGEEKAEK
;
A
#
# COMPACT_ATOMS: atom_id res chain seq x y z
N MET A 1 -55.75 -32.37 -15.91
CA MET A 1 -56.42 -32.13 -14.63
C MET A 1 -55.57 -32.46 -13.39
N LYS A 2 -54.37 -33.04 -13.52
CA LYS A 2 -53.48 -33.35 -12.36
C LYS A 2 -52.56 -32.20 -11.93
N LYS A 3 -52.42 -31.14 -12.72
CA LYS A 3 -51.56 -30.01 -12.41
C LYS A 3 -52.25 -28.90 -11.61
N LEU A 4 -53.56 -28.87 -11.55
CA LEU A 4 -54.34 -27.86 -10.83
C LEU A 4 -54.45 -28.13 -9.33
N VAL A 5 -54.38 -29.40 -8.94
CA VAL A 5 -54.48 -29.84 -7.55
C VAL A 5 -53.21 -29.55 -6.75
N TRP A 6 -52.05 -29.52 -7.40
CA TRP A 6 -50.76 -29.24 -6.76
C TRP A 6 -50.56 -27.75 -6.42
N LEU A 7 -51.21 -26.85 -7.17
CA LEU A 7 -51.13 -25.42 -6.92
C LEU A 7 -51.99 -25.00 -5.70
N MET A 8 -53.07 -25.76 -5.40
CA MET A 8 -53.93 -25.46 -4.22
C MET A 8 -53.35 -25.93 -2.89
N VAL A 9 -52.46 -26.94 -2.89
CA VAL A 9 -51.81 -27.43 -1.67
C VAL A 9 -50.67 -26.53 -1.20
N LEU A 10 -50.06 -25.76 -2.13
CA LEU A 10 -48.98 -24.84 -1.79
C LEU A 10 -49.46 -23.51 -1.18
N MET A 11 -50.78 -23.23 -1.30
CA MET A 11 -51.36 -21.96 -0.83
C MET A 11 -51.89 -21.99 0.61
N MET A 12 -51.91 -23.17 1.26
CA MET A 12 -52.45 -23.34 2.62
C MET A 12 -51.38 -23.39 3.73
N CYS A 13 -50.10 -23.19 3.44
CA CYS A 13 -49.05 -23.25 4.46
C CYS A 13 -48.57 -21.88 4.96
N PHE A 14 -49.21 -20.78 4.58
CA PHE A 14 -48.81 -19.41 5.00
C PHE A 14 -49.82 -18.69 5.90
N THR A 15 -50.54 -19.40 6.76
CA THR A 15 -51.33 -18.78 7.83
C THR A 15 -50.78 -19.20 9.19
N GLY A 16 -49.58 -18.72 9.50
CA GLY A 16 -49.01 -18.77 10.85
C GLY A 16 -48.96 -17.34 11.38
N CYS A 17 -49.84 -17.02 12.34
CA CYS A 17 -49.78 -15.79 13.11
C CYS A 17 -48.44 -15.72 13.87
N GLY A 18 -47.62 -14.75 13.52
CA GLY A 18 -46.53 -14.27 14.32
C GLY A 18 -46.47 -12.76 14.13
N ASN A 19 -46.67 -12.03 15.23
CA ASN A 19 -46.58 -10.57 15.28
C ASN A 19 -45.09 -10.19 15.37
N ASP A 20 -44.34 -10.47 14.32
CA ASP A 20 -42.98 -9.99 14.16
C ASP A 20 -43.03 -8.79 13.20
N ALA A 21 -42.71 -7.63 13.74
CA ALA A 21 -42.47 -6.42 12.95
C ALA A 21 -41.42 -6.78 11.88
N GLU A 22 -41.87 -6.89 10.63
CA GLU A 22 -40.92 -7.01 9.51
C GLU A 22 -39.96 -5.82 9.59
N PRO A 23 -38.63 -6.05 9.54
CA PRO A 23 -37.71 -4.94 9.40
C PRO A 23 -38.06 -4.22 8.09
N VAL A 24 -38.58 -3.00 8.21
CA VAL A 24 -38.77 -2.12 7.06
C VAL A 24 -37.36 -1.81 6.59
N PHE A 25 -36.86 -2.54 5.60
CA PHE A 25 -35.73 -2.11 4.82
C PHE A 25 -36.21 -0.89 4.04
N GLU A 26 -35.93 0.32 4.57
CA GLU A 26 -36.00 1.50 3.74
C GLU A 26 -35.12 1.19 2.53
N THR A 27 -35.74 1.21 1.36
CA THR A 27 -35.00 1.17 0.10
C THR A 27 -34.18 2.43 0.12
N VAL A 28 -32.90 2.30 0.51
CA VAL A 28 -31.91 3.38 0.26
C VAL A 28 -31.98 3.55 -1.24
N ALA A 29 -32.53 4.71 -1.67
CA ALA A 29 -32.51 5.06 -3.07
C ALA A 29 -31.08 4.87 -3.56
N ASP A 30 -30.90 4.36 -4.79
CA ASP A 30 -29.61 4.21 -5.46
C ASP A 30 -28.96 5.60 -5.66
N GLU A 31 -28.68 6.27 -4.57
CA GLU A 31 -27.80 7.44 -4.55
C GLU A 31 -26.38 6.87 -4.57
N ILE A 32 -25.79 6.86 -5.74
CA ILE A 32 -24.35 6.61 -5.88
C ILE A 32 -23.68 7.75 -5.12
N VAL A 33 -23.34 7.50 -3.86
CA VAL A 33 -22.45 8.39 -3.12
C VAL A 33 -21.08 8.20 -3.76
N GLU A 34 -20.71 9.13 -4.66
CA GLU A 34 -19.30 9.23 -5.07
C GLU A 34 -18.50 9.56 -3.80
N VAL A 35 -17.89 8.54 -3.23
CA VAL A 35 -16.83 8.75 -2.24
C VAL A 35 -15.67 9.30 -3.05
N ALA A 36 -15.40 10.59 -2.92
CA ALA A 36 -14.21 11.18 -3.49
C ALA A 36 -13.00 10.33 -2.99
N ALA A 37 -12.20 9.84 -3.92
CA ALA A 37 -10.96 9.15 -3.55
C ALA A 37 -10.16 10.10 -2.66
N ALA A 38 -9.70 9.61 -1.52
CA ALA A 38 -8.82 10.37 -0.66
C ALA A 38 -7.55 10.72 -1.46
N GLU A 39 -7.05 11.95 -1.34
CA GLU A 39 -5.74 12.26 -1.90
C GLU A 39 -4.66 11.61 -1.02
N PRO A 40 -3.54 11.13 -1.61
CA PRO A 40 -2.47 10.55 -0.82
C PRO A 40 -1.89 11.58 0.16
N ALA A 41 -1.55 11.12 1.35
CA ALA A 41 -0.88 11.95 2.34
C ALA A 41 0.51 12.38 1.81
N PRO A 42 0.97 13.60 2.12
CA PRO A 42 2.32 14.01 1.77
C PRO A 42 3.34 13.16 2.54
N MET A 43 4.29 12.57 1.80
CA MET A 43 5.35 11.75 2.39
C MET A 43 6.55 12.64 2.73
N ALA A 44 6.93 12.70 4.02
CA ALA A 44 8.13 13.36 4.50
C ALA A 44 9.08 12.32 5.13
N VAL A 45 10.37 12.43 4.83
CA VAL A 45 11.43 11.62 5.41
C VAL A 45 12.65 12.47 5.74
N TRP A 46 13.43 12.04 6.73
CA TRP A 46 14.77 12.59 6.96
C TRP A 46 15.71 12.15 5.81
N LEU A 47 16.54 13.08 5.34
CA LEU A 47 17.60 12.81 4.36
C LEU A 47 18.96 13.11 4.99
N PRO A 48 20.01 12.30 4.72
CA PRO A 48 21.34 12.57 5.19
C PRO A 48 21.94 13.82 4.54
N ASP A 49 22.93 14.42 5.20
CA ASP A 49 23.69 15.54 4.65
C ASP A 49 24.33 15.14 3.31
N GLY A 50 24.22 16.01 2.30
CA GLY A 50 24.74 15.77 0.97
C GLY A 50 23.81 14.97 0.04
N ALA A 51 22.59 14.64 0.46
CA ALA A 51 21.58 14.12 -0.44
C ALA A 51 21.26 15.15 -1.53
N ALA A 52 21.33 14.73 -2.79
CA ALA A 52 21.05 15.59 -3.94
C ALA A 52 19.84 15.09 -4.71
N GLU A 53 18.82 15.94 -4.84
CA GLU A 53 17.60 15.60 -5.59
C GLU A 53 17.89 15.50 -7.09
N GLN A 54 17.31 14.49 -7.72
CA GLN A 54 17.34 14.28 -9.17
C GLN A 54 15.94 14.51 -9.74
N THR A 55 15.86 15.23 -10.84
CA THR A 55 14.59 15.44 -11.54
C THR A 55 14.17 14.16 -12.25
N MET A 56 13.01 13.61 -11.89
CA MET A 56 12.40 12.46 -12.54
C MET A 56 11.30 12.90 -13.51
N ALA A 57 10.98 12.04 -14.48
CA ALA A 57 9.92 12.28 -15.44
C ALA A 57 8.52 11.88 -14.92
N ASP A 58 8.49 11.10 -13.84
CA ASP A 58 7.30 10.67 -13.12
C ASP A 58 7.17 11.46 -11.79
N ASP A 59 6.08 11.27 -11.08
CA ASP A 59 5.82 11.93 -9.79
C ASP A 59 6.68 11.38 -8.64
N SER A 60 7.65 10.51 -8.91
CA SER A 60 8.58 10.03 -7.90
C SER A 60 9.68 11.05 -7.61
N ARG A 61 10.14 11.10 -6.36
CA ARG A 61 11.32 11.86 -5.95
C ARG A 61 12.50 10.92 -5.83
N CYS A 62 13.60 11.27 -6.47
CA CYS A 62 14.84 10.50 -6.47
C CYS A 62 15.98 11.34 -5.91
N TYR A 63 16.83 10.72 -5.07
CA TYR A 63 17.97 11.39 -4.43
C TYR A 63 19.22 10.53 -4.57
N SER A 64 20.35 11.17 -4.90
CA SER A 64 21.66 10.55 -4.75
C SER A 64 22.15 10.74 -3.32
N ILE A 65 22.60 9.68 -2.67
CA ILE A 65 23.18 9.67 -1.33
C ILE A 65 24.54 8.94 -1.44
N GLY A 66 25.62 9.69 -1.68
CA GLY A 66 26.88 9.08 -2.04
C GLY A 66 26.77 8.26 -3.32
N GLU A 67 27.07 6.95 -3.24
CA GLU A 67 26.93 6.00 -4.35
C GLU A 67 25.55 5.32 -4.40
N CYS A 68 24.64 5.66 -3.46
CA CYS A 68 23.31 5.08 -3.37
C CYS A 68 22.28 5.95 -4.08
N GLU A 69 21.21 5.31 -4.57
CA GLU A 69 20.02 5.96 -5.14
C GLU A 69 18.81 5.68 -4.26
N LEU A 70 18.24 6.73 -3.67
CA LEU A 70 17.01 6.67 -2.91
C LEU A 70 15.84 7.13 -3.78
N ARG A 71 14.77 6.35 -3.83
CA ARG A 71 13.52 6.73 -4.49
C ARG A 71 12.36 6.72 -3.51
N LEU A 72 11.57 7.80 -3.54
CA LEU A 72 10.33 7.98 -2.81
C LEU A 72 9.19 8.08 -3.80
N GLN A 73 8.17 7.24 -3.66
CA GLN A 73 7.00 7.27 -4.53
C GLN A 73 5.73 6.83 -3.79
N THR A 74 4.59 7.39 -4.18
CA THR A 74 3.28 6.96 -3.72
C THR A 74 2.59 6.22 -4.86
N MET A 75 1.96 5.10 -4.54
CA MET A 75 1.23 4.25 -5.48
C MET A 75 -0.18 4.01 -4.92
N ASP A 76 -1.13 3.72 -5.80
CA ASP A 76 -2.44 3.25 -5.37
C ASP A 76 -2.30 1.99 -4.52
N GLY A 77 -3.09 1.89 -3.46
CA GLY A 77 -3.15 0.72 -2.60
C GLY A 77 -3.66 -0.53 -3.34
N GLY A 78 -3.60 -1.68 -2.69
CA GLY A 78 -4.06 -2.94 -3.26
C GLY A 78 -3.18 -4.13 -2.91
N ASP A 79 -2.85 -4.97 -3.91
CA ASP A 79 -2.02 -6.16 -3.66
C ASP A 79 -0.56 -5.77 -3.41
N ILE A 80 -0.13 -5.85 -2.15
CA ILE A 80 1.25 -5.59 -1.73
C ILE A 80 2.29 -6.43 -2.49
N ARG A 81 1.94 -7.65 -2.90
CA ARG A 81 2.84 -8.52 -3.67
C ARG A 81 3.13 -7.91 -5.05
N ALA A 82 2.11 -7.32 -5.70
CA ALA A 82 2.26 -6.63 -6.98
C ALA A 82 3.13 -5.37 -6.81
N THR A 83 2.92 -4.60 -5.75
CA THR A 83 3.75 -3.43 -5.43
C THR A 83 5.21 -3.82 -5.19
N LEU A 84 5.48 -4.84 -4.38
CA LEU A 84 6.83 -5.34 -4.15
C LEU A 84 7.50 -5.84 -5.43
N GLN A 85 6.75 -6.54 -6.31
CA GLN A 85 7.26 -6.96 -7.61
C GLN A 85 7.62 -5.77 -8.50
N GLN A 86 6.79 -4.74 -8.52
CA GLN A 86 7.07 -3.53 -9.29
C GLN A 86 8.31 -2.78 -8.79
N LEU A 87 8.48 -2.70 -7.46
CA LEU A 87 9.64 -2.01 -6.84
C LEU A 87 10.96 -2.75 -7.02
N THR A 88 10.92 -4.08 -6.92
CA THR A 88 12.14 -4.91 -6.87
C THR A 88 12.48 -5.57 -8.20
N GLY A 89 11.50 -5.71 -9.09
CA GLY A 89 11.62 -6.54 -10.31
C GLY A 89 11.68 -8.04 -10.02
N MET A 90 11.49 -8.47 -8.75
CA MET A 90 11.59 -9.86 -8.32
C MET A 90 10.22 -10.49 -8.17
N GLU A 91 10.11 -11.77 -8.49
CA GLU A 91 8.91 -12.55 -8.18
C GLU A 91 8.66 -12.56 -6.67
N PRO A 92 7.44 -12.28 -6.17
CA PRO A 92 7.16 -12.17 -4.75
C PRO A 92 7.56 -13.39 -3.91
N ASP A 93 7.49 -14.59 -4.49
CA ASP A 93 7.87 -15.84 -3.81
C ASP A 93 9.39 -15.99 -3.58
N LYS A 94 10.19 -15.12 -4.21
CA LYS A 94 11.64 -15.07 -4.05
C LYS A 94 12.08 -14.01 -3.03
N LEU A 95 11.15 -13.19 -2.55
CA LEU A 95 11.43 -12.16 -1.55
C LEU A 95 11.16 -12.68 -0.14
N THR A 96 12.05 -12.36 0.77
CA THR A 96 11.78 -12.48 2.21
C THR A 96 11.26 -11.14 2.68
N VAL A 97 9.98 -11.08 3.03
CA VAL A 97 9.31 -9.86 3.48
C VAL A 97 9.12 -9.91 4.98
N MET A 98 9.54 -8.86 5.66
CA MET A 98 9.25 -8.63 7.07
C MET A 98 8.04 -7.71 7.17
N GLU A 99 7.02 -8.15 7.90
CA GLU A 99 5.75 -7.45 8.10
C GLU A 99 5.63 -7.01 9.57
N TYR A 100 5.23 -5.78 9.79
CA TYR A 100 4.97 -5.25 11.13
C TYR A 100 4.07 -4.02 11.06
N GLU A 101 3.49 -3.61 12.20
CA GLU A 101 2.64 -2.43 12.31
C GLU A 101 3.36 -1.32 13.08
N ARG A 102 3.19 -0.08 12.63
CA ARG A 102 3.66 1.12 13.30
C ARG A 102 2.73 2.29 13.04
N ASP A 103 2.26 2.95 14.09
CA ASP A 103 1.42 4.15 14.04
C ASP A 103 0.14 3.98 13.18
N GLY A 104 -0.43 2.76 13.18
CA GLY A 104 -1.62 2.42 12.40
C GLY A 104 -1.36 2.08 10.93
N LEU A 105 -0.10 2.09 10.49
CA LEU A 105 0.32 1.68 9.16
C LEU A 105 0.81 0.24 9.16
N GLN A 106 0.41 -0.54 8.16
CA GLN A 106 1.01 -1.84 7.91
C GLN A 106 2.31 -1.63 7.10
N LEU A 107 3.42 -2.15 7.62
CA LEU A 107 4.75 -1.96 7.03
C LEU A 107 5.30 -3.27 6.49
N TYR A 108 5.85 -3.21 5.29
CA TYR A 108 6.49 -4.33 4.59
C TYR A 108 7.91 -3.96 4.22
N GLN A 109 8.89 -4.72 4.70
CA GLN A 109 10.30 -4.48 4.36
C GLN A 109 10.90 -5.71 3.69
N THR A 110 11.72 -5.48 2.68
CA THR A 110 12.51 -6.53 2.04
C THR A 110 13.87 -6.02 1.58
N VAL A 111 14.79 -6.94 1.42
CA VAL A 111 16.10 -6.72 0.81
C VAL A 111 16.32 -7.75 -0.28
N TRP A 112 16.98 -7.34 -1.36
CA TRP A 112 17.31 -8.23 -2.46
C TRP A 112 18.65 -7.85 -3.08
N SER A 113 19.17 -8.68 -3.95
CA SER A 113 20.33 -8.37 -4.77
C SER A 113 20.07 -8.71 -6.22
N ALA A 114 20.59 -7.91 -7.11
CA ALA A 114 20.59 -8.15 -8.55
C ALA A 114 22.03 -8.12 -9.08
N SER A 115 22.38 -9.07 -9.91
CA SER A 115 23.70 -9.14 -10.55
C SER A 115 23.58 -8.73 -12.02
N SER A 116 24.49 -7.89 -12.49
CA SER A 116 24.62 -7.46 -13.88
C SER A 116 26.08 -7.55 -14.31
N GLU A 117 26.36 -7.20 -15.57
CA GLU A 117 27.74 -7.08 -16.09
C GLU A 117 28.53 -5.97 -15.36
N GLU A 118 27.84 -4.99 -14.77
CA GLU A 118 28.43 -3.85 -14.04
C GLU A 118 28.72 -4.17 -12.58
N GLY A 119 28.22 -5.30 -12.08
CA GLY A 119 28.43 -5.72 -10.70
C GLY A 119 27.15 -6.15 -9.99
N VAL A 120 27.21 -6.22 -8.66
CA VAL A 120 26.09 -6.55 -7.78
C VAL A 120 25.48 -5.26 -7.22
N THR A 121 24.18 -5.12 -7.39
CA THR A 121 23.38 -4.07 -6.76
C THR A 121 22.59 -4.67 -5.60
N LEU A 122 22.65 -4.03 -4.45
CA LEU A 122 21.83 -4.36 -3.28
C LEU A 122 20.62 -3.41 -3.27
N GLY A 123 19.45 -4.00 -3.16
CA GLY A 123 18.21 -3.25 -3.04
C GLY A 123 17.59 -3.43 -1.66
N ARG A 124 17.01 -2.36 -1.14
CA ARG A 124 16.20 -2.35 0.09
C ARG A 124 14.94 -1.58 -0.19
N CYS A 125 13.79 -2.07 0.25
CA CYS A 125 12.59 -1.25 0.21
C CYS A 125 11.75 -1.42 1.47
N MET A 126 10.98 -0.37 1.76
CA MET A 126 9.88 -0.35 2.71
C MET A 126 8.64 0.18 2.00
N VAL A 127 7.53 -0.48 2.21
CA VAL A 127 6.20 -0.02 1.81
C VAL A 127 5.40 0.20 3.09
N ALA A 128 4.86 1.39 3.26
CA ALA A 128 3.86 1.69 4.28
C ALA A 128 2.49 1.74 3.61
N ASP A 129 1.57 0.93 4.10
CA ASP A 129 0.21 0.77 3.58
C ASP A 129 -0.75 1.39 4.60
N ASP A 130 -1.54 2.39 4.17
CA ASP A 130 -2.59 3.02 4.97
C ASP A 130 -3.99 2.50 4.63
N GLY A 131 -4.09 1.55 3.70
CA GLY A 131 -5.31 0.95 3.19
C GLY A 131 -5.76 1.52 1.83
N ASP A 132 -5.47 2.78 1.55
CA ASP A 132 -5.80 3.45 0.29
C ASP A 132 -4.58 3.61 -0.61
N TYR A 133 -3.40 3.83 -0.01
CA TYR A 133 -2.14 4.08 -0.71
C TYR A 133 -0.96 3.29 -0.15
N HIS A 134 0.00 3.01 -1.03
CA HIS A 134 1.31 2.48 -0.72
C HIS A 134 2.36 3.58 -0.81
N TYR A 135 2.98 3.92 0.32
CA TYR A 135 4.09 4.87 0.42
C TYR A 135 5.40 4.09 0.38
N CYS A 136 6.12 4.24 -0.72
CA CYS A 136 7.24 3.37 -1.06
C CYS A 136 8.57 4.13 -0.90
N ILE A 137 9.47 3.56 -0.12
CA ILE A 137 10.85 4.02 0.05
C ILE A 137 11.75 2.90 -0.46
N SER A 138 12.56 3.16 -1.48
CA SER A 138 13.53 2.18 -1.98
C SER A 138 14.92 2.78 -2.09
N LEU A 139 15.95 2.00 -1.71
CA LEU A 139 17.35 2.36 -1.81
C LEU A 139 18.08 1.28 -2.62
N LEU A 140 18.77 1.73 -3.66
CA LEU A 140 19.69 0.91 -4.44
C LEU A 140 21.12 1.34 -4.10
N SER A 141 21.99 0.37 -3.86
CA SER A 141 23.41 0.62 -3.58
C SER A 141 24.28 -0.41 -4.30
N PRO A 142 25.48 -0.03 -4.78
CA PRO A 142 26.47 -1.02 -5.19
C PRO A 142 26.89 -1.87 -3.98
N GLU A 143 27.39 -3.08 -4.20
CA GLU A 143 27.83 -3.98 -3.12
C GLU A 143 28.91 -3.34 -2.24
N THR A 144 29.66 -2.40 -2.78
CA THR A 144 30.76 -1.70 -2.09
C THR A 144 30.28 -0.59 -1.14
N ALA A 145 29.02 -0.16 -1.26
CA ALA A 145 28.45 0.91 -0.44
C ALA A 145 27.48 0.34 0.61
N ASP A 146 27.69 0.71 1.88
CA ASP A 146 26.77 0.37 2.97
C ASP A 146 25.73 1.48 3.18
N GLY A 147 24.58 1.36 2.51
CA GLY A 147 23.43 2.24 2.71
C GLY A 147 22.46 1.78 3.78
N GLY A 148 22.77 0.72 4.54
CA GLY A 148 21.81 0.08 5.45
C GLY A 148 21.41 0.96 6.63
N GLU A 149 22.34 1.69 7.23
CA GLU A 149 22.09 2.57 8.37
C GLU A 149 21.25 3.79 7.95
N ASP A 150 21.61 4.42 6.84
CA ASP A 150 20.85 5.56 6.29
C ASP A 150 19.43 5.11 5.91
N PHE A 151 19.28 3.96 5.24
CA PHE A 151 17.97 3.43 4.90
C PHE A 151 17.11 3.19 6.14
N ALA A 152 17.65 2.58 7.18
CA ALA A 152 16.91 2.34 8.42
C ALA A 152 16.45 3.65 9.07
N ARG A 153 17.31 4.68 9.06
CA ARG A 153 16.98 6.01 9.61
C ARG A 153 15.94 6.75 8.77
N ILE A 154 16.04 6.68 7.44
CA ILE A 154 15.04 7.22 6.50
C ILE A 154 13.68 6.57 6.78
N CYS A 155 13.61 5.24 6.82
CA CYS A 155 12.36 4.52 7.10
C CYS A 155 11.78 4.84 8.48
N ALA A 156 12.64 4.98 9.51
CA ALA A 156 12.19 5.34 10.85
C ALA A 156 11.60 6.74 10.94
N SER A 157 12.03 7.65 10.06
CA SER A 157 11.60 9.05 10.03
C SER A 157 10.36 9.31 9.18
N LEU A 158 9.80 8.29 8.50
CA LEU A 158 8.61 8.45 7.68
C LEU A 158 7.48 9.12 8.46
N ASP A 159 6.99 10.22 7.92
CA ASP A 159 5.90 11.03 8.44
C ASP A 159 4.89 11.30 7.33
N LEU A 160 3.64 10.92 7.55
CA LEU A 160 2.51 11.10 6.64
C LEU A 160 1.49 12.12 7.20
N SER A 161 1.81 12.81 8.29
CA SER A 161 0.88 13.75 8.93
C SER A 161 0.66 15.04 8.12
N GLY A 162 1.55 15.36 7.20
CA GLY A 162 1.54 16.63 6.47
C GLY A 162 1.87 17.85 7.34
N GLU A 163 2.21 17.64 8.61
CA GLU A 163 2.64 18.72 9.49
C GLU A 163 4.12 19.07 9.18
N GLU A 164 4.33 20.26 8.64
CA GLU A 164 5.68 20.81 8.48
C GLU A 164 6.30 20.99 9.88
N LYS A 165 7.14 20.04 10.29
CA LYS A 165 7.90 20.18 11.55
C LYS A 165 8.83 21.39 11.38
N ALA A 166 8.41 22.52 11.96
CA ALA A 166 9.25 23.72 12.04
C ALA A 166 10.62 23.33 12.61
N GLU A 167 11.66 23.47 11.79
CA GLU A 167 13.06 23.33 12.23
C GLU A 167 13.28 24.20 13.46
N LYS A 168 13.74 23.57 14.53
CA LYS A 168 14.25 24.26 15.73
C LYS A 168 15.75 24.21 15.75
#